data_30a9cd4cfd8690cf2fe43dc4b7b6984d
#
_entry.id   30a9cd4cfd8690cf2fe43dc4b7b6984d
#
_cell.length_a   1.000
_cell.length_b   1.000
_cell.length_c   1.000
_cell.angle_alpha   90.00
_cell.angle_beta   90.00
_cell.angle_gamma   90.00
#
_symmetry.space_group_name_H-M   'P 1'
#
loop_
_entity.id
_entity.type
_entity.pdbx_description
1 polymer ?
#
loop_
_entity_poly.entity_id
_entity_poly.type
_entity_poly.pdbx_seq_one_letter_code
_entity_poly.pdbx_strand_id
1 'polypeptide(L)' 'MFLDLTRDKCPITFVKTKVALENLKETQRLTVRINEGKDLDSMKNSLKEIGFQITKNNKVGNNIAEIVITHI' A
#
# COMPACT_ATOMS: atom_id res chain seq x y z
N MET A 1 -5.53 9.78 -3.86
CA MET A 1 -5.08 8.84 -4.92
C MET A 1 -5.47 7.42 -4.54
N PHE A 2 -5.87 6.62 -5.50
CA PHE A 2 -6.29 5.23 -5.26
C PHE A 2 -5.55 4.29 -6.20
N LEU A 3 -5.09 3.17 -5.67
CA LEU A 3 -4.35 2.16 -6.43
C LEU A 3 -4.90 0.77 -6.12
N ASP A 4 -5.36 0.07 -7.14
CA ASP A 4 -5.88 -1.29 -7.01
C ASP A 4 -4.82 -2.30 -7.47
N LEU A 5 -4.34 -3.10 -6.53
CA LEU A 5 -3.29 -4.10 -6.77
C LEU A 5 -3.78 -5.53 -6.54
N THR A 6 -5.10 -5.73 -6.51
CA THR A 6 -5.66 -7.05 -6.23
C THR A 6 -5.31 -8.11 -7.28
N ARG A 7 -4.91 -7.67 -8.48
CA ARG A 7 -4.49 -8.56 -9.57
C ARG A 7 -2.98 -8.76 -9.65
N ASP A 8 -2.23 -8.03 -8.83
CA ASP A 8 -0.77 -8.07 -8.86
C ASP A 8 -0.24 -8.91 -7.71
N LYS A 9 1.00 -9.35 -7.86
CA LYS A 9 1.71 -10.13 -6.84
C LYS A 9 3.03 -9.44 -6.48
N CYS A 10 3.54 -9.74 -5.27
CA CYS A 10 4.85 -9.28 -4.86
C CYS A 10 5.92 -9.86 -5.80
N PRO A 11 6.92 -9.10 -6.25
CA PRO A 11 7.26 -7.74 -5.81
C PRO A 11 6.58 -6.61 -6.58
N ILE A 12 5.75 -6.92 -7.57
CA ILE A 12 5.12 -5.91 -8.43
C ILE A 12 4.23 -4.95 -7.62
N THR A 13 3.50 -5.48 -6.64
CA THR A 13 2.65 -4.67 -5.76
C THR A 13 3.47 -3.57 -5.07
N PHE A 14 4.61 -3.94 -4.53
CA PHE A 14 5.49 -2.98 -3.86
C PHE A 14 6.05 -1.95 -4.84
N VAL A 15 6.50 -2.39 -6.00
CA VAL A 15 7.06 -1.49 -7.03
C VAL A 15 6.03 -0.46 -7.47
N LYS A 16 4.81 -0.89 -7.78
CA LYS A 16 3.73 0.02 -8.18
C LYS A 16 3.37 1.00 -7.07
N THR A 17 3.32 0.52 -5.84
CA THR A 17 3.04 1.37 -4.68
C THR A 17 4.14 2.41 -4.49
N LYS A 18 5.40 2.00 -4.60
CA LYS A 18 6.54 2.90 -4.45
C LYS A 18 6.52 4.01 -5.51
N VAL A 19 6.26 3.65 -6.77
CA VAL A 19 6.18 4.63 -7.85
C VAL A 19 5.05 5.62 -7.60
N ALA A 20 3.89 5.15 -7.17
CA ALA A 20 2.77 6.02 -6.83
C ALA A 20 3.13 6.97 -5.68
N LEU A 21 3.83 6.48 -4.66
CA LEU A 21 4.24 7.28 -3.51
C LEU A 21 5.28 8.34 -3.90
N GLU A 22 6.16 8.04 -4.84
CA GLU A 22 7.15 9.00 -5.33
C GLU A 22 6.48 10.20 -6.01
N ASN A 23 5.31 10.01 -6.58
CA ASN A 23 4.53 11.07 -7.23
C ASN A 23 3.56 11.75 -6.27
N LEU A 24 3.50 11.30 -5.03
CA LEU A 24 2.58 11.80 -4.02
C LEU A 24 3.19 13.00 -3.30
N LYS A 25 2.39 14.06 -3.13
CA LYS A 25 2.82 15.22 -2.34
C LYS A 25 2.72 14.90 -0.86
N GLU A 26 3.49 15.61 -0.04
CA GLU A 26 3.55 15.37 1.42
C GLU A 26 2.18 15.43 2.11
N THR A 27 1.26 16.23 1.59
CA THR A 27 -0.07 16.40 2.16
C THR A 27 -1.09 15.40 1.63
N GLN A 28 -0.71 14.56 0.67
CA GLN A 28 -1.62 13.61 0.05
C GLN A 28 -1.53 12.22 0.69
N ARG A 29 -2.59 11.46 0.51
CA ARG A 29 -2.67 10.08 0.98
C ARG A 29 -2.86 9.15 -0.20
N LEU A 30 -2.25 7.97 -0.13
CA LEU A 30 -2.45 6.93 -1.11
C LEU A 30 -3.28 5.82 -0.51
N THR A 31 -4.42 5.52 -1.13
CA THR A 31 -5.25 4.38 -0.75
C THR A 31 -4.91 3.22 -1.67
N VAL A 32 -4.50 2.10 -1.09
CA VAL A 32 -4.12 0.90 -1.84
C VAL A 32 -5.03 -0.25 -1.45
N ARG A 33 -5.59 -0.90 -2.45
CA ARG A 33 -6.36 -2.13 -2.27
C ARG A 33 -5.50 -3.30 -2.73
N ILE A 34 -5.26 -4.25 -1.83
CA ILE A 34 -4.32 -5.34 -2.05
C ILE A 34 -4.86 -6.62 -1.40
N ASN A 35 -4.47 -7.77 -1.94
CA ASN A 35 -4.81 -9.06 -1.33
C ASN A 35 -4.10 -9.23 0.00
N GLU A 36 -4.82 -9.72 1.01
CA GLU A 36 -4.25 -10.03 2.31
C GLU A 36 -3.28 -11.22 2.20
N GLY A 37 -2.32 -11.29 3.13
CA GLY A 37 -1.37 -12.38 3.23
C GLY A 37 0.05 -11.89 3.38
N LYS A 38 0.99 -12.76 3.02
CA LYS A 38 2.41 -12.46 3.16
C LYS A 38 2.85 -11.25 2.36
N ASP A 39 2.26 -11.04 1.19
CA ASP A 39 2.59 -9.89 0.33
C ASP A 39 2.24 -8.57 1.01
N LEU A 40 1.08 -8.54 1.67
CA LEU A 40 0.66 -7.35 2.40
C LEU A 40 1.59 -7.07 3.58
N ASP A 41 1.94 -8.10 4.35
CA ASP A 41 2.82 -7.95 5.50
C ASP A 41 4.21 -7.49 5.09
N SER A 42 4.75 -8.07 4.02
CA SER A 42 6.05 -7.67 3.47
C SER A 42 6.02 -6.21 3.00
N MET A 43 4.95 -5.81 2.34
CA MET A 43 4.80 -4.44 1.86
C MET A 43 4.72 -3.45 3.01
N LYS A 44 3.95 -3.77 4.06
CA LYS A 44 3.87 -2.91 5.25
C LYS A 44 5.24 -2.67 5.87
N ASN A 45 6.02 -3.74 6.03
CA ASN A 45 7.35 -3.63 6.61
C ASN A 45 8.28 -2.80 5.73
N SER A 46 8.26 -3.03 4.41
CA SER A 46 9.10 -2.30 3.47
C SER A 46 8.75 -0.81 3.43
N LEU A 47 7.46 -0.48 3.44
CA LEU A 47 7.03 0.93 3.44
C LEU A 47 7.45 1.64 4.71
N LYS A 48 7.37 0.96 5.84
CA LYS A 48 7.81 1.53 7.12
C LYS A 48 9.30 1.83 7.12
N GLU A 49 10.10 0.94 6.53
CA GLU A 49 11.54 1.13 6.43
C GLU A 49 11.95 2.33 5.60
N ILE A 50 11.19 2.65 4.55
CA ILE A 50 11.51 3.78 3.66
C ILE A 50 10.85 5.09 4.08
N GLY A 51 10.19 5.12 5.23
CA GLY A 51 9.68 6.36 5.81
C GLY A 51 8.21 6.67 5.52
N PHE A 52 7.42 5.66 5.21
CA PHE A 52 5.98 5.83 5.04
C PHE A 52 5.23 5.19 6.19
N GLN A 53 4.04 5.72 6.46
CA GLN A 53 3.20 5.24 7.54
C GLN A 53 1.86 4.78 7.01
N ILE A 54 1.40 3.61 7.49
CA ILE A 54 0.08 3.12 7.17
C ILE A 54 -0.87 3.59 8.26
N THR A 55 -1.81 4.45 7.90
CA THR A 55 -2.72 5.08 8.86
C THR A 55 -4.04 4.33 9.02
N LYS A 56 -4.45 3.56 8.01
CA LYS A 56 -5.66 2.76 8.06
C LYS A 56 -5.43 1.42 7.40
N ASN A 57 -6.08 0.39 7.93
CA ASN A 57 -6.05 -0.94 7.37
C ASN A 57 -7.44 -1.55 7.55
N ASN A 58 -8.23 -1.56 6.50
CA ASN A 58 -9.60 -2.06 6.51
C ASN A 58 -9.75 -3.27 5.61
N LYS A 59 -10.53 -4.24 6.06
CA LYS A 59 -10.89 -5.38 5.23
C LYS A 59 -12.11 -5.00 4.39
N VAL A 60 -11.98 -5.08 3.06
CA VAL A 60 -13.05 -4.67 2.15
C VAL A 60 -13.69 -5.83 1.37
N GLY A 61 -13.20 -7.06 1.57
CA GLY A 61 -13.75 -8.24 0.92
C GLY A 61 -13.01 -9.49 1.36
N ASN A 62 -13.30 -10.61 0.72
CA ASN A 62 -12.61 -11.87 1.01
C ASN A 62 -11.15 -11.76 0.62
N ASN A 63 -10.27 -11.81 1.63
CA ASN A 63 -8.81 -11.73 1.43
C ASN A 63 -8.34 -10.45 0.73
N ILE A 64 -9.12 -9.37 0.84
CA ILE A 64 -8.76 -8.07 0.26
C ILE A 64 -8.73 -7.03 1.37
N ALA A 65 -7.63 -6.30 1.46
CA ALA A 65 -7.45 -5.21 2.41
C ALA A 65 -7.27 -3.89 1.68
N GLU A 66 -7.73 -2.83 2.31
CA GLU A 66 -7.52 -1.46 1.84
C GLU A 66 -6.70 -0.72 2.88
N ILE A 67 -5.55 -0.22 2.47
CA ILE A 67 -4.65 0.51 3.36
C ILE A 67 -4.49 1.94 2.88
N VAL A 68 -4.33 2.86 3.82
CA VAL A 68 -4.05 4.26 3.53
C VAL A 68 -2.63 4.57 3.97
N ILE A 69 -1.83 5.05 3.04
CA ILE A 69 -0.41 5.32 3.24
C ILE A 69 -0.16 6.82 3.20
N THR A 70 0.60 7.31 4.17
CA THR A 70 0.98 8.73 4.25
C THR A 70 2.48 8.84 4.47
N HIS A 71 3.03 10.02 4.18
CA HIS A 71 4.40 10.35 4.57
C HIS A 71 4.50 10.49 6.09
N ILE A 72 5.62 10.06 6.62
CA ILE A 72 5.94 10.29 8.03
C ILE A 72 6.46 11.71 8.22
#